data_df0d193b153bc8144d651a86f6b116fc
#
_entry.id   df0d193b153bc8144d651a86f6b116fc
#
_cell.length_a   1.000
_cell.length_b   1.000
_cell.length_c   1.000
_cell.angle_alpha   90.00
_cell.angle_beta   90.00
_cell.angle_gamma   90.00
#
_symmetry.space_group_name_H-M   'P 1'
#
loop_
_entity.id
_entity.type
_entity.pdbx_description
1 polymer ?
#
loop_
_entity_poly.entity_id
_entity_poly.type
_entity_poly.pdbx_seq_one_letter_code
_entity_poly.pdbx_strand_id
1 'polypeptide(L)'
;GSALCRWSSTEAIAEALGGSAPVWLGLIDYGGADSRTVLPGLGSFHGILLALLSGESSFSRCADLSSEGAQALSSRLKQSLADFMTSGTPGWAEWTPQSRTVLRLDADSTACFSSLSAYPDTRESIRAAMAADASLSDAEKETVEHLYLSGFYF
;
A
#
# COMPACT_ATOMS: atom_id res chain seq x y z
N GLY A 1 -14.25 2.69 0.00
CA GLY A 1 -13.33 3.82 -0.08
C GLY A 1 -11.88 3.38 -0.19
N SER A 2 -11.28 2.83 0.87
CA SER A 2 -9.82 2.55 0.92
C SER A 2 -9.33 1.60 -0.18
N ALA A 3 -10.05 0.52 -0.47
CA ALA A 3 -9.65 -0.43 -1.53
C ALA A 3 -9.69 0.23 -2.91
N LEU A 4 -10.70 1.06 -3.18
CA LEU A 4 -10.84 1.77 -4.46
C LEU A 4 -9.74 2.83 -4.63
N CYS A 5 -9.44 3.60 -3.57
CA CYS A 5 -8.36 4.58 -3.56
C CYS A 5 -7.01 3.90 -3.85
N ARG A 6 -6.70 2.82 -3.13
CA ARG A 6 -5.47 2.07 -3.32
C ARG A 6 -5.36 1.49 -4.73
N TRP A 7 -6.44 0.88 -5.25
CA TRP A 7 -6.44 0.34 -6.60
C TRP A 7 -6.18 1.45 -7.64
N SER A 8 -6.91 2.57 -7.58
CA SER A 8 -6.78 3.66 -8.55
C SER A 8 -5.40 4.33 -8.53
N SER A 9 -4.80 4.46 -7.35
CA SER A 9 -3.51 5.15 -7.19
C SER A 9 -2.28 4.25 -7.41
N THR A 10 -2.45 2.93 -7.44
CA THR A 10 -1.32 2.01 -7.49
C THR A 10 -1.48 0.98 -8.60
N GLU A 11 -2.49 0.12 -8.50
CA GLU A 11 -2.62 -1.01 -9.43
C GLU A 11 -3.10 -0.60 -10.81
N ALA A 12 -3.99 0.39 -10.92
CA ALA A 12 -4.40 0.91 -12.22
C ALA A 12 -3.20 1.50 -12.98
N ILE A 13 -2.25 2.12 -12.27
CA ILE A 13 -1.01 2.62 -12.85
C ILE A 13 -0.12 1.44 -13.28
N ALA A 14 0.00 0.40 -12.44
CA ALA A 14 0.75 -0.79 -12.78
C ALA A 14 0.16 -1.51 -14.02
N GLU A 15 -1.17 -1.60 -14.11
CA GLU A 15 -1.86 -2.13 -15.28
C GLU A 15 -1.59 -1.31 -16.54
N ALA A 16 -1.60 0.02 -16.44
CA ALA A 16 -1.32 0.91 -17.56
C ALA A 16 0.13 0.85 -18.02
N LEU A 17 1.08 0.62 -17.11
CA LEU A 17 2.50 0.49 -17.41
C LEU A 17 2.89 -0.94 -17.82
N GLY A 18 2.10 -1.93 -17.41
CA GLY A 18 2.37 -3.34 -17.65
C GLY A 18 2.51 -3.67 -19.13
N GLY A 19 3.69 -4.12 -19.54
CA GLY A 19 4.07 -4.36 -20.92
C GLY A 19 4.88 -3.25 -21.58
N SER A 20 4.98 -2.07 -20.96
CA SER A 20 5.82 -0.95 -21.43
C SER A 20 7.09 -0.79 -20.59
N ALA A 21 7.03 -1.13 -19.32
CA ALA A 21 8.14 -1.05 -18.38
C ALA A 21 7.97 -2.11 -17.26
N PRO A 22 9.08 -2.58 -16.67
CA PRO A 22 9.03 -3.42 -15.46
C PRO A 22 8.40 -2.64 -14.30
N VAL A 23 7.53 -3.30 -13.54
CA VAL A 23 6.81 -2.71 -12.39
C VAL A 23 6.97 -3.60 -11.17
N TRP A 24 7.22 -2.99 -10.02
CA TRP A 24 7.24 -3.67 -8.73
C TRP A 24 6.30 -2.98 -7.76
N LEU A 25 5.40 -3.73 -7.15
CA LEU A 25 4.48 -3.21 -6.18
C LEU A 25 4.89 -3.62 -4.76
N GLY A 26 4.90 -2.63 -3.86
CA GLY A 26 5.07 -2.82 -2.42
C GLY A 26 3.86 -2.29 -1.67
N LEU A 27 3.38 -3.06 -0.70
CA LEU A 27 2.31 -2.67 0.22
C LEU A 27 2.86 -2.64 1.62
N ILE A 28 2.78 -1.49 2.28
CA ILE A 28 3.20 -1.32 3.67
C ILE A 28 1.97 -1.49 4.55
N ASP A 29 1.94 -2.58 5.32
CA ASP A 29 0.87 -2.92 6.27
C ASP A 29 1.23 -2.53 7.72
N TYR A 30 2.29 -1.77 7.93
CA TYR A 30 2.80 -1.43 9.26
C TYR A 30 1.72 -0.89 10.19
N GLY A 31 1.61 -1.50 11.36
CA GLY A 31 0.60 -1.17 12.34
C GLY A 31 -0.69 -1.99 12.21
N GLY A 32 -0.78 -2.89 11.23
CA GLY A 32 -1.94 -3.77 11.05
C GLY A 32 -2.03 -4.89 12.09
N ALA A 33 -0.88 -5.46 12.47
CA ALA A 33 -0.84 -6.65 13.32
C ALA A 33 -1.04 -6.36 14.83
N ASP A 34 -0.51 -5.24 15.34
CA ASP A 34 -0.52 -4.96 16.79
C ASP A 34 -0.75 -3.48 17.17
N SER A 35 -1.49 -2.76 16.34
CA SER A 35 -1.97 -1.39 16.64
C SER A 35 -0.85 -0.40 16.98
N ARG A 36 0.29 -0.48 16.31
CA ARG A 36 1.45 0.39 16.52
C ARG A 36 1.26 1.83 16.05
N THR A 37 0.07 2.18 15.62
CA THR A 37 -0.30 3.55 15.35
C THR A 37 -0.86 4.20 16.61
N VAL A 38 -0.56 5.49 16.79
CA VAL A 38 -1.02 6.27 17.96
C VAL A 38 -2.53 6.35 18.04
N LEU A 39 -3.21 6.24 16.90
CA LEU A 39 -4.67 6.21 16.84
C LEU A 39 -5.14 4.76 16.72
N PRO A 40 -5.85 4.23 17.72
CA PRO A 40 -6.38 2.86 17.67
C PRO A 40 -7.21 2.63 16.40
N GLY A 41 -6.91 1.52 15.70
CA GLY A 41 -7.63 1.16 14.49
C GLY A 41 -7.24 1.90 13.21
N LEU A 42 -6.25 2.83 13.27
CA LEU A 42 -5.77 3.51 12.07
C LEU A 42 -5.04 2.53 11.11
N GLY A 43 -4.27 1.59 11.67
CA GLY A 43 -3.46 0.67 10.87
C GLY A 43 -2.43 1.43 10.01
N SER A 44 -2.09 0.87 8.86
CA SER A 44 -1.26 1.55 7.88
C SER A 44 -2.02 2.72 7.24
N PHE A 45 -1.39 3.87 7.12
CA PHE A 45 -2.02 5.11 6.66
C PHE A 45 -1.18 5.81 5.60
N HIS A 46 -1.82 6.73 4.87
CA HIS A 46 -1.13 7.57 3.89
C HIS A 46 0.00 8.37 4.55
N GLY A 47 1.20 8.28 3.99
CA GLY A 47 2.39 8.97 4.49
C GLY A 47 3.28 8.14 5.42
N ILE A 48 2.89 6.92 5.83
CA ILE A 48 3.74 6.04 6.66
C ILE A 48 5.08 5.74 5.97
N LEU A 49 5.08 5.61 4.65
CA LEU A 49 6.30 5.41 3.87
C LEU A 49 7.32 6.54 4.09
N LEU A 50 6.86 7.79 4.08
CA LEU A 50 7.74 8.96 4.31
C LEU A 50 8.33 8.92 5.72
N ALA A 51 7.53 8.58 6.73
CA ALA A 51 7.98 8.45 8.10
C ALA A 51 9.04 7.35 8.25
N LEU A 52 8.82 6.19 7.64
CA LEU A 52 9.77 5.06 7.65
C LEU A 52 11.07 5.38 6.90
N LEU A 53 11.01 6.13 5.81
CA LEU A 53 12.22 6.45 5.02
C LEU A 53 13.03 7.58 5.63
N SER A 54 12.41 8.65 6.11
CA SER A 54 13.10 9.84 6.62
C SER A 54 13.37 9.78 8.12
N GLY A 55 12.59 9.00 8.89
CA GLY A 55 12.58 9.03 10.35
C GLY A 55 11.90 10.28 10.94
N GLU A 56 11.77 11.34 10.14
CA GLU A 56 11.18 12.60 10.54
C GLU A 56 10.23 13.10 9.46
N SER A 57 8.95 13.18 9.80
CA SER A 57 7.93 13.79 8.97
C SER A 57 6.75 14.23 9.85
N SER A 58 5.79 14.96 9.30
CA SER A 58 4.54 15.27 10.02
C SER A 58 3.78 14.00 10.42
N PHE A 59 4.03 12.88 9.77
CA PHE A 59 3.41 11.59 10.02
C PHE A 59 4.15 10.71 11.04
N SER A 60 5.39 11.04 11.42
CA SER A 60 6.18 10.25 12.39
C SER A 60 5.55 10.23 13.79
N ARG A 61 4.66 11.19 14.08
CA ARG A 61 3.89 11.21 15.35
C ARG A 61 2.70 10.25 15.35
N CYS A 62 2.34 9.70 14.20
CA CYS A 62 1.18 8.80 14.06
C CYS A 62 1.53 7.32 14.21
N ALA A 63 2.82 6.97 14.31
CA ALA A 63 3.29 5.60 14.43
C ALA A 63 4.51 5.52 15.34
N ASP A 64 4.68 4.40 16.05
CA ASP A 64 5.90 4.12 16.79
C ASP A 64 6.99 3.67 15.80
N LEU A 65 7.94 4.57 15.52
CA LEU A 65 9.08 4.31 14.65
C LEU A 65 10.35 3.95 15.44
N SER A 66 10.27 3.89 16.77
CA SER A 66 11.42 3.64 17.64
C SER A 66 11.67 2.16 17.91
N SER A 67 10.67 1.31 17.66
CA SER A 67 10.79 -0.13 17.89
C SER A 67 11.82 -0.78 16.95
N GLU A 68 12.42 -1.89 17.39
CA GLU A 68 13.38 -2.66 16.58
C GLU A 68 12.78 -3.11 15.26
N GLY A 69 11.52 -3.56 15.27
CA GLY A 69 10.82 -3.97 14.07
C GLY A 69 10.58 -2.82 13.09
N ALA A 70 10.19 -1.63 13.57
CA ALA A 70 10.02 -0.45 12.72
C ALA A 70 11.35 -0.02 12.09
N GLN A 71 12.44 -0.07 12.83
CA GLN A 71 13.78 0.24 12.33
C GLN A 71 14.26 -0.79 11.31
N ALA A 72 13.98 -2.08 11.54
CA ALA A 72 14.26 -3.13 10.59
C ALA A 72 13.46 -2.94 9.28
N LEU A 73 12.17 -2.58 9.38
CA LEU A 73 11.32 -2.26 8.23
C LEU A 73 11.85 -1.05 7.46
N SER A 74 12.21 0.03 8.18
CA SER A 74 12.84 1.23 7.59
C SER A 74 14.12 0.87 6.82
N SER A 75 14.99 0.07 7.44
CA SER A 75 16.25 -0.38 6.82
C SER A 75 15.98 -1.22 5.58
N ARG A 76 15.01 -2.12 5.62
CA ARG A 76 14.60 -2.94 4.48
C ARG A 76 14.09 -2.10 3.31
N LEU A 77 13.24 -1.10 3.59
CA LEU A 77 12.72 -0.18 2.57
C LEU A 77 13.84 0.64 1.93
N LYS A 78 14.75 1.20 2.73
CA LYS A 78 15.90 1.95 2.24
C LYS A 78 16.82 1.11 1.36
N GLN A 79 17.08 -0.14 1.77
CA GLN A 79 17.88 -1.06 0.98
C GLN A 79 17.21 -1.38 -0.36
N SER A 80 15.91 -1.67 -0.36
CA SER A 80 15.17 -1.96 -1.58
C SER A 80 15.16 -0.78 -2.56
N LEU A 81 15.05 0.46 -2.05
CA LEU A 81 15.19 1.66 -2.89
C LEU A 81 16.61 1.82 -3.45
N ALA A 82 17.63 1.58 -2.64
CA ALA A 82 19.02 1.63 -3.09
C ALA A 82 19.29 0.57 -4.17
N ASP A 83 18.79 -0.64 -3.99
CA ASP A 83 18.91 -1.73 -4.96
C ASP A 83 18.22 -1.36 -6.26
N PHE A 84 16.99 -0.82 -6.20
CA PHE A 84 16.28 -0.34 -7.38
C PHE A 84 17.04 0.77 -8.12
N MET A 85 17.59 1.74 -7.40
CA MET A 85 18.35 2.86 -7.98
C MET A 85 19.67 2.39 -8.64
N THR A 86 20.28 1.32 -8.14
CA THR A 86 21.59 0.85 -8.60
C THR A 86 21.52 -0.28 -9.63
N SER A 87 20.54 -1.18 -9.50
CA SER A 87 20.40 -2.38 -10.33
C SER A 87 19.13 -2.41 -11.19
N GLY A 88 18.21 -1.46 -10.97
CA GLY A 88 16.91 -1.44 -11.65
C GLY A 88 15.90 -2.43 -11.10
N THR A 89 16.20 -3.12 -9.98
CA THR A 89 15.27 -4.05 -9.32
C THR A 89 15.33 -3.90 -7.80
N PRO A 90 14.18 -3.85 -7.11
CA PRO A 90 14.15 -3.68 -5.66
C PRO A 90 14.33 -5.00 -4.87
N GLY A 91 14.64 -6.10 -5.54
CA GLY A 91 14.95 -7.38 -4.91
C GLY A 91 13.75 -8.30 -4.65
N TRP A 92 12.61 -8.07 -5.30
CA TRP A 92 11.46 -9.00 -5.29
C TRP A 92 10.88 -9.20 -6.69
N ALA A 93 9.88 -10.07 -6.81
CA ALA A 93 9.29 -10.43 -8.09
C ALA A 93 8.55 -9.25 -8.72
N GLU A 94 8.71 -9.11 -10.03
CA GLU A 94 7.99 -8.14 -10.85
C GLU A 94 6.48 -8.39 -10.81
N TRP A 95 5.72 -7.30 -10.77
CA TRP A 95 4.29 -7.33 -10.96
C TRP A 95 3.96 -7.52 -12.45
N THR A 96 3.05 -8.42 -12.74
CA THR A 96 2.48 -8.58 -14.08
C THR A 96 0.96 -8.69 -13.96
N PRO A 97 0.19 -8.39 -15.01
CA PRO A 97 -1.26 -8.59 -15.01
C PRO A 97 -1.69 -10.02 -14.64
N GLN A 98 -0.84 -11.01 -14.91
CA GLN A 98 -1.10 -12.42 -14.62
C GLN A 98 -0.77 -12.80 -13.18
N SER A 99 0.38 -12.36 -12.68
CA SER A 99 0.83 -12.69 -11.32
C SER A 99 0.21 -11.80 -10.26
N ARG A 100 -0.01 -10.50 -10.58
CA ARG A 100 -0.44 -9.44 -9.66
C ARG A 100 0.36 -9.43 -8.36
N THR A 101 1.65 -9.79 -8.44
CA THR A 101 2.51 -10.00 -7.28
C THR A 101 2.79 -8.69 -6.57
N VAL A 102 2.56 -8.65 -5.26
CA VAL A 102 2.84 -7.53 -4.37
C VAL A 102 3.72 -8.01 -3.22
N LEU A 103 4.78 -7.28 -2.91
CA LEU A 103 5.52 -7.47 -1.67
C LEU A 103 4.77 -6.78 -0.54
N ARG A 104 4.29 -7.55 0.43
CA ARG A 104 3.72 -7.01 1.67
C ARG A 104 4.82 -6.87 2.70
N LEU A 105 4.85 -5.73 3.36
CA LEU A 105 5.82 -5.37 4.38
C LEU A 105 5.10 -4.92 5.64
N ASP A 106 5.42 -5.53 6.76
CA ASP A 106 4.88 -5.20 8.08
C ASP A 106 5.97 -5.37 9.15
N ALA A 107 5.71 -4.91 10.35
CA ALA A 107 6.59 -5.09 11.49
C ALA A 107 5.81 -5.10 12.80
N ASP A 108 6.26 -5.90 13.76
CA ASP A 108 5.88 -5.80 15.16
C ASP A 108 6.91 -4.99 15.97
N SER A 109 6.94 -5.12 17.29
CA SER A 109 7.90 -4.42 18.14
C SER A 109 9.35 -4.88 17.95
N THR A 110 9.57 -6.06 17.43
CA THR A 110 10.86 -6.74 17.43
C THR A 110 11.39 -7.08 16.06
N ALA A 111 10.51 -7.32 15.07
CA ALA A 111 10.90 -7.82 13.77
C ALA A 111 10.10 -7.21 12.63
N CYS A 112 10.74 -7.15 11.45
CA CYS A 112 10.12 -6.86 10.17
C CYS A 112 9.72 -8.17 9.49
N PHE A 113 8.54 -8.18 8.88
CA PHE A 113 7.99 -9.30 8.12
C PHE A 113 7.82 -8.92 6.65
N SER A 114 8.03 -9.89 5.78
CA SER A 114 7.72 -9.71 4.38
C SER A 114 7.13 -10.97 3.77
N SER A 115 6.15 -10.79 2.91
CA SER A 115 5.56 -11.90 2.14
C SER A 115 5.22 -11.45 0.72
N LEU A 116 5.35 -12.36 -0.23
CA LEU A 116 4.85 -12.17 -1.58
C LEU A 116 3.45 -12.77 -1.66
N SER A 117 2.51 -12.02 -2.20
CA SER A 117 1.15 -12.49 -2.44
C SER A 117 0.60 -11.90 -3.73
N ALA A 118 -0.36 -12.59 -4.34
CA ALA A 118 -1.16 -11.96 -5.38
C ALA A 118 -2.08 -10.93 -4.73
N TYR A 119 -2.19 -9.76 -5.34
CA TYR A 119 -3.12 -8.75 -4.86
C TYR A 119 -4.56 -9.16 -5.23
N PRO A 120 -5.46 -9.30 -4.27
CA PRO A 120 -6.76 -9.93 -4.51
C PRO A 120 -7.77 -8.99 -5.19
N ASP A 121 -7.62 -7.68 -4.98
CA ASP A 121 -8.63 -6.72 -5.43
C ASP A 121 -8.44 -6.37 -6.90
N THR A 122 -9.50 -6.48 -7.67
CA THR A 122 -9.63 -5.93 -9.02
C THR A 122 -10.65 -4.80 -9.00
N ARG A 123 -10.69 -3.99 -10.05
CA ARG A 123 -11.73 -2.97 -10.21
C ARG A 123 -13.13 -3.59 -10.11
N GLU A 124 -13.31 -4.74 -10.75
CA GLU A 124 -14.59 -5.47 -10.78
C GLU A 124 -14.96 -5.99 -9.41
N SER A 125 -14.02 -6.58 -8.66
CA SER A 125 -14.28 -7.10 -7.31
C SER A 125 -14.61 -5.97 -6.32
N ILE A 126 -13.92 -4.84 -6.42
CA ILE A 126 -14.18 -3.66 -5.59
C ILE A 126 -15.57 -3.08 -5.90
N ARG A 127 -15.93 -2.96 -7.19
CA ARG A 127 -17.27 -2.49 -7.59
C ARG A 127 -18.36 -3.44 -7.14
N ALA A 128 -18.15 -4.74 -7.27
CA ALA A 128 -19.10 -5.75 -6.80
C ALA A 128 -19.30 -5.67 -5.28
N ALA A 129 -18.21 -5.53 -4.52
CA ALA A 129 -18.28 -5.35 -3.07
C ALA A 129 -19.01 -4.05 -2.68
N MET A 130 -18.75 -2.95 -3.38
CA MET A 130 -19.45 -1.68 -3.15
C MET A 130 -20.93 -1.77 -3.52
N ALA A 131 -21.29 -2.43 -4.62
CA ALA A 131 -22.68 -2.64 -5.02
C ALA A 131 -23.45 -3.48 -3.99
N ALA A 132 -22.79 -4.47 -3.39
CA ALA A 132 -23.37 -5.33 -2.35
C ALA A 132 -23.46 -4.66 -0.97
N ASP A 133 -22.80 -3.52 -0.74
CA ASP A 133 -22.82 -2.82 0.54
C ASP A 133 -24.18 -2.17 0.78
N ALA A 134 -24.91 -2.69 1.74
CA ALA A 134 -26.23 -2.19 2.13
C ALA A 134 -26.19 -0.94 3.04
N SER A 135 -25.00 -0.54 3.50
CA SER A 135 -24.84 0.65 4.35
C SER A 135 -24.83 1.96 3.56
N LEU A 136 -24.66 1.90 2.25
CA LEU A 136 -24.61 3.03 1.35
C LEU A 136 -25.83 3.04 0.41
N SER A 137 -26.42 4.21 0.21
CA SER A 137 -27.41 4.44 -0.84
C SER A 137 -26.75 4.42 -2.23
N ASP A 138 -27.55 4.21 -3.28
CA ASP A 138 -27.03 4.20 -4.65
C ASP A 138 -26.39 5.54 -5.05
N ALA A 139 -26.92 6.67 -4.58
CA ALA A 139 -26.35 7.99 -4.83
C ALA A 139 -24.99 8.17 -4.13
N GLU A 140 -24.81 7.62 -2.92
CA GLU A 140 -23.51 7.63 -2.24
C GLU A 140 -22.50 6.73 -2.95
N LYS A 141 -22.92 5.55 -3.43
CA LYS A 141 -22.07 4.66 -4.22
C LYS A 141 -21.58 5.33 -5.50
N GLU A 142 -22.49 5.99 -6.22
CA GLU A 142 -22.17 6.75 -7.43
C GLU A 142 -21.20 7.89 -7.14
N THR A 143 -21.40 8.61 -6.06
CA THR A 143 -20.50 9.69 -5.60
C THR A 143 -19.10 9.17 -5.30
N VAL A 144 -19.00 8.07 -4.54
CA VAL A 144 -17.71 7.43 -4.21
C VAL A 144 -17.00 6.96 -5.48
N GLU A 145 -17.72 6.32 -6.38
CA GLU A 145 -17.15 5.85 -7.65
C GLU A 145 -16.64 7.03 -8.49
N HIS A 146 -17.44 8.08 -8.60
CA HIS A 146 -17.04 9.28 -9.35
C HIS A 146 -15.79 9.93 -8.76
N LEU A 147 -15.74 10.12 -7.44
CA LEU A 147 -14.61 10.76 -6.77
C LEU A 147 -13.30 9.98 -6.97
N TYR A 148 -13.31 8.67 -6.88
CA TYR A 148 -12.09 7.85 -6.95
C TYR A 148 -11.72 7.37 -8.37
N LEU A 149 -12.64 7.38 -9.31
CA LEU A 149 -12.36 6.96 -10.69
C LEU A 149 -12.24 8.12 -11.67
N SER A 150 -12.59 9.34 -11.26
CA SER A 150 -12.48 10.53 -12.12
C SER A 150 -11.08 11.16 -12.13
N GLY A 151 -10.13 10.63 -11.38
CA GLY A 151 -8.77 11.18 -11.27
C GLY A 151 -8.66 12.48 -10.47
N PHE A 152 -9.70 12.86 -9.71
CA PHE A 152 -9.70 14.10 -8.93
C PHE A 152 -8.74 14.11 -7.71
N TYR A 153 -8.09 13.00 -7.41
CA TYR A 153 -7.15 12.87 -6.28
C TYR A 153 -5.68 12.72 -6.69
N PHE A 154 -5.35 13.10 -7.93
CA PHE A 154 -3.96 13.16 -8.43
C PHE A 154 -3.68 14.49 -9.11
#